data_dd0243462f431b814ae510c1df7d7a50
#
_entry.id   dd0243462f431b814ae510c1df7d7a50
#
_cell.length_a   1.000
_cell.length_b   1.000
_cell.length_c   1.000
_cell.angle_alpha   90.00
_cell.angle_beta   90.00
_cell.angle_gamma   90.00
#
_symmetry.space_group_name_H-M   'P 1'
#
loop_
_entity.id
_entity.type
_entity.pdbx_description
1 polymer ?
#
loop_
_entity_poly.entity_id
_entity_poly.type
_entity_poly.pdbx_seq_one_letter_code
_entity_poly.pdbx_strand_id
1 'polypeptide(L)'
;MKRIAEAVLNGHPDKFSDLVADRLVRELYRTDPDAYAQIEVSVWSDLIFLTGGAVTRTKADLPVRDIIVELGREIGYTSHNAIDAGKYRIMDHVCWLTGEPGQWTHYSNDQSIVIGYAGYDAKTHYLPPEQFLIHYLRESLVNAMAGGVLSEQGPDGKLLVTMLEEYDGWKPDTLLVTLQQQPSLPFIELVDRTETVLREAWQRLRKNDPRWQRDWEEIRLVINPNGPLLNGGSDGDNGQTGRKLVMDYYGPRVPLGGGALYGKDLSHIDRLGAYNARRFAVGMVKAGATEAIVRVCFAPGIEEPLSIDITSDRRPLTDEHTFFRFSDMRDRIRVTDMDYDLAKLGSFYNEALSVNV
;
A
#
# COMPACT_ATOMS: atom_id res chain seq x y z
N MET A 1 -16.43 -20.51 -0.03
CA MET A 1 -14.96 -20.78 0.10
C MET A 1 -14.42 -19.91 1.23
N LYS A 2 -13.47 -20.39 2.06
CA LYS A 2 -12.85 -19.54 3.08
C LYS A 2 -11.83 -18.58 2.45
N ARG A 3 -11.85 -17.31 2.90
CA ARG A 3 -10.96 -16.23 2.47
C ARG A 3 -10.34 -15.55 3.67
N ILE A 4 -9.14 -15.03 3.50
CA ILE A 4 -8.38 -14.34 4.56
C ILE A 4 -7.66 -13.14 3.97
N ALA A 5 -7.57 -12.06 4.74
CA ALA A 5 -6.73 -10.91 4.42
C ALA A 5 -6.22 -10.25 5.71
N GLU A 6 -5.10 -9.55 5.60
CA GLU A 6 -4.56 -8.71 6.69
C GLU A 6 -4.12 -7.35 6.16
N ALA A 7 -4.13 -6.35 7.05
CA ALA A 7 -3.60 -5.03 6.78
C ALA A 7 -2.98 -4.43 8.04
N VAL A 8 -2.02 -3.52 7.87
CA VAL A 8 -1.41 -2.78 8.96
C VAL A 8 -1.71 -1.29 8.86
N LEU A 9 -1.69 -0.59 9.98
CA LEU A 9 -1.83 0.86 10.03
C LEU A 9 -0.54 1.55 9.54
N ASN A 10 -0.63 2.87 9.32
CA ASN A 10 0.47 3.67 8.80
C ASN A 10 1.69 3.73 9.72
N GLY A 11 1.49 3.59 11.03
CA GLY A 11 2.56 3.56 12.02
C GLY A 11 3.15 2.17 12.29
N HIS A 12 2.70 1.12 11.61
CA HIS A 12 3.44 -0.14 11.62
C HIS A 12 4.83 0.09 11.01
N PRO A 13 5.93 -0.38 11.63
CA PRO A 13 7.28 0.01 11.22
C PRO A 13 7.63 -0.30 9.75
N ASP A 14 7.16 -1.42 9.20
CA ASP A 14 7.34 -1.70 7.77
C ASP A 14 6.60 -0.67 6.90
N LYS A 15 5.36 -0.31 7.27
CA LYS A 15 4.59 0.67 6.51
C LYS A 15 5.13 2.09 6.67
N PHE A 16 5.65 2.42 7.84
CA PHE A 16 6.37 3.67 8.05
C PHE A 16 7.62 3.76 7.15
N SER A 17 8.38 2.66 7.02
CA SER A 17 9.51 2.58 6.09
C SER A 17 9.09 2.81 4.64
N ASP A 18 8.00 2.19 4.18
CA ASP A 18 7.42 2.41 2.85
C ASP A 18 7.03 3.88 2.63
N LEU A 19 6.38 4.49 3.63
CA LEU A 19 5.94 5.88 3.57
C LEU A 19 7.12 6.86 3.50
N VAL A 20 8.17 6.62 4.29
CA VAL A 20 9.40 7.44 4.25
C VAL A 20 10.05 7.34 2.87
N ALA A 21 10.24 6.13 2.36
CA ALA A 21 10.86 5.90 1.06
C ALA A 21 10.07 6.59 -0.07
N ASP A 22 8.74 6.42 -0.08
CA ASP A 22 7.89 7.00 -1.13
C ASP A 22 7.80 8.54 -1.02
N ARG A 23 7.79 9.09 0.19
CA ARG A 23 7.81 10.54 0.40
C ARG A 23 9.12 11.16 -0.13
N LEU A 24 10.27 10.53 0.07
CA LEU A 24 11.54 11.00 -0.46
C LEU A 24 11.55 10.99 -1.99
N VAL A 25 11.02 9.96 -2.63
CA VAL A 25 10.88 9.91 -4.09
C VAL A 25 9.96 11.01 -4.61
N ARG A 26 8.85 11.28 -3.94
CA ARG A 26 7.94 12.39 -4.30
C ARG A 26 8.63 13.75 -4.23
N GLU A 27 9.41 13.99 -3.20
CA GLU A 27 10.16 15.25 -3.07
C GLU A 27 11.23 15.39 -4.17
N LEU A 28 11.86 14.28 -4.59
CA LEU A 28 12.75 14.28 -5.75
C LEU A 28 12.03 14.70 -7.03
N TYR A 29 10.81 14.20 -7.29
CA TYR A 29 10.02 14.58 -8.45
C TYR A 29 9.60 16.05 -8.48
N ARG A 30 9.50 16.71 -7.32
CA ARG A 30 9.29 18.16 -7.25
C ARG A 30 10.52 18.94 -7.72
N THR A 31 11.71 18.36 -7.54
CA THR A 31 12.98 18.95 -7.98
C THR A 31 13.27 18.62 -9.44
N ASP A 32 13.08 17.38 -9.85
CA ASP A 32 13.30 16.89 -11.22
C ASP A 32 12.23 15.83 -11.56
N PRO A 33 11.28 16.13 -12.46
CA PRO A 33 10.22 15.21 -12.85
C PRO A 33 10.72 13.91 -13.52
N ASP A 34 11.97 13.87 -13.98
CA ASP A 34 12.59 12.69 -14.57
C ASP A 34 13.54 11.96 -13.59
N ALA A 35 13.57 12.36 -12.31
CA ALA A 35 14.48 11.80 -11.33
C ALA A 35 14.49 10.27 -11.33
N TYR A 36 15.68 9.68 -11.27
CA TYR A 36 15.85 8.28 -10.91
C TYR A 36 15.90 8.16 -9.38
N ALA A 37 15.25 7.15 -8.85
CA ALA A 37 15.35 6.84 -7.43
C ALA A 37 15.10 5.36 -7.12
N GLN A 38 15.97 4.82 -6.27
CA GLN A 38 15.77 3.54 -5.61
C GLN A 38 16.26 3.70 -4.17
N ILE A 39 15.35 3.93 -3.24
CA ILE A 39 15.61 4.24 -1.83
C ILE A 39 15.00 3.15 -0.96
N GLU A 40 15.83 2.57 -0.12
CA GLU A 40 15.41 1.58 0.88
C GLU A 40 15.54 2.17 2.29
N VAL A 41 14.57 1.87 3.12
CA VAL A 41 14.48 2.36 4.50
C VAL A 41 14.39 1.19 5.46
N SER A 42 15.19 1.24 6.51
CA SER A 42 15.09 0.33 7.64
C SER A 42 14.95 1.12 8.94
N VAL A 43 14.07 0.68 9.83
CA VAL A 43 13.82 1.35 11.10
C VAL A 43 13.86 0.36 12.26
N TRP A 44 14.49 0.76 13.36
CA TRP A 44 14.48 0.03 14.63
C TRP A 44 14.67 1.01 15.78
N SER A 45 13.78 0.96 16.76
CA SER A 45 13.77 1.88 17.89
C SER A 45 13.83 3.34 17.41
N ASP A 46 14.78 4.14 17.84
CA ASP A 46 14.99 5.52 17.45
C ASP A 46 15.91 5.72 16.23
N LEU A 47 16.25 4.64 15.50
CA LEU A 47 17.23 4.66 14.42
C LEU A 47 16.57 4.38 13.07
N ILE A 48 16.86 5.25 12.10
CA ILE A 48 16.47 5.08 10.71
C ILE A 48 17.72 5.00 9.84
N PHE A 49 17.80 3.96 9.01
CA PHE A 49 18.79 3.80 7.96
C PHE A 49 18.16 4.04 6.60
N LEU A 50 18.78 4.90 5.81
CA LEU A 50 18.47 5.14 4.41
C LEU A 50 19.62 4.64 3.56
N THR A 51 19.32 3.87 2.53
CA THR A 51 20.28 3.37 1.56
C THR A 51 19.72 3.45 0.16
N GLY A 52 20.56 3.31 -0.85
CA GLY A 52 20.15 3.32 -2.25
C GLY A 52 20.80 4.43 -3.06
N GLY A 53 20.14 4.86 -4.12
CA GLY A 53 20.63 5.90 -5.00
C GLY A 53 19.52 6.75 -5.60
N ALA A 54 19.85 8.00 -5.86
CA ALA A 54 18.99 8.93 -6.58
C ALA A 54 19.82 9.82 -7.50
N VAL A 55 19.28 10.14 -8.67
CA VAL A 55 19.93 11.00 -9.66
C VAL A 55 18.96 12.07 -10.11
N THR A 56 19.39 13.32 -10.05
CA THR A 56 18.68 14.49 -10.55
C THR A 56 19.61 15.38 -11.38
N ARG A 57 19.08 16.14 -12.34
CA ARG A 57 19.89 17.04 -13.20
C ARG A 57 20.56 18.17 -12.42
N THR A 58 19.89 18.63 -11.38
CA THR A 58 20.43 19.62 -10.45
C THR A 58 20.59 18.98 -9.08
N LYS A 59 21.51 19.50 -8.25
CA LYS A 59 21.72 18.98 -6.90
C LYS A 59 20.38 18.98 -6.13
N ALA A 60 19.95 17.80 -5.72
CA ALA A 60 18.80 17.67 -4.82
C ALA A 60 19.25 18.05 -3.40
N ASP A 61 18.74 19.18 -2.90
CA ASP A 61 18.97 19.63 -1.52
C ASP A 61 17.73 19.31 -0.67
N LEU A 62 17.49 18.01 -0.47
CA LEU A 62 16.34 17.55 0.29
C LEU A 62 16.60 17.68 1.80
N PRO A 63 15.70 18.32 2.54
CA PRO A 63 15.73 18.32 4.00
C PRO A 63 15.24 16.97 4.56
N VAL A 64 16.00 15.90 4.30
CA VAL A 64 15.63 14.50 4.57
C VAL A 64 15.11 14.32 5.99
N ARG A 65 15.79 14.94 6.98
CA ARG A 65 15.38 14.87 8.38
C ARG A 65 13.98 15.48 8.59
N ASP A 66 13.76 16.66 8.05
CA ASP A 66 12.49 17.39 8.26
C ASP A 66 11.32 16.65 7.59
N ILE A 67 11.55 16.10 6.39
CA ILE A 67 10.58 15.26 5.67
C ILE A 67 10.17 14.05 6.53
N ILE A 68 11.13 13.35 7.13
CA ILE A 68 10.86 12.16 7.96
C ILE A 68 10.15 12.54 9.25
N VAL A 69 10.57 13.61 9.90
CA VAL A 69 9.96 14.10 11.15
C VAL A 69 8.52 14.56 10.91
N GLU A 70 8.30 15.32 9.85
CA GLU A 70 6.96 15.80 9.47
C GLU A 70 6.02 14.62 9.16
N LEU A 71 6.47 13.69 8.32
CA LEU A 71 5.70 12.47 8.01
C LEU A 71 5.41 11.64 9.26
N GLY A 72 6.41 11.43 10.12
CA GLY A 72 6.22 10.67 11.35
C GLY A 72 5.18 11.32 12.26
N ARG A 73 5.20 12.63 12.41
CA ARG A 73 4.20 13.37 13.19
C ARG A 73 2.80 13.31 12.55
N GLU A 74 2.74 13.40 11.22
CA GLU A 74 1.49 13.29 10.47
C GLU A 74 0.78 11.97 10.74
N ILE A 75 1.50 10.86 10.84
CA ILE A 75 0.93 9.54 11.09
C ILE A 75 0.77 9.19 12.58
N GLY A 76 1.24 10.05 13.50
CA GLY A 76 1.02 9.90 14.93
C GLY A 76 2.24 9.56 15.79
N TYR A 77 3.46 9.55 15.23
CA TYR A 77 4.71 9.45 16.02
C TYR A 77 5.03 10.77 16.70
N THR A 78 4.32 11.03 17.77
CA THR A 78 4.40 12.27 18.57
C THR A 78 5.01 12.00 19.96
N SER A 79 5.15 13.03 20.78
CA SER A 79 5.67 12.92 22.16
C SER A 79 4.84 12.01 23.09
N HIS A 80 3.65 11.60 22.67
CA HIS A 80 2.79 10.68 23.41
C HIS A 80 3.11 9.20 23.11
N ASN A 81 3.96 8.93 22.15
CA ASN A 81 4.40 7.58 21.80
C ASN A 81 5.77 7.28 22.42
N ALA A 82 6.13 5.99 22.50
CA ALA A 82 7.45 5.56 22.97
C ALA A 82 8.55 6.25 22.16
N ILE A 83 8.37 6.41 20.83
CA ILE A 83 9.26 7.16 19.95
C ILE A 83 8.51 8.34 19.33
N ASP A 84 9.01 9.53 19.58
CA ASP A 84 8.64 10.77 18.89
C ASP A 84 9.46 10.87 17.61
N ALA A 85 8.83 11.18 16.49
CA ALA A 85 9.52 11.36 15.20
C ALA A 85 10.69 12.36 15.27
N GLY A 86 10.60 13.39 16.12
CA GLY A 86 11.67 14.35 16.32
C GLY A 86 12.95 13.78 16.96
N LYS A 87 12.86 12.61 17.58
CA LYS A 87 13.98 11.93 18.24
C LYS A 87 14.73 10.94 17.35
N TYR A 88 14.22 10.62 16.15
CA TYR A 88 14.91 9.70 15.26
C TYR A 88 16.33 10.17 14.93
N ARG A 89 17.26 9.25 15.06
CA ARG A 89 18.63 9.34 14.55
C ARG A 89 18.64 8.78 13.13
N ILE A 90 18.94 9.62 12.15
CA ILE A 90 18.87 9.26 10.74
C ILE A 90 20.29 9.04 10.23
N MET A 91 20.53 7.84 9.71
CA MET A 91 21.77 7.43 9.05
C MET A 91 21.49 7.44 7.55
N ASP A 92 21.78 8.54 6.90
CA ASP A 92 21.60 8.71 5.46
C ASP A 92 22.85 8.24 4.70
N HIS A 93 22.72 7.13 4.00
CA HIS A 93 23.72 6.55 3.12
C HIS A 93 23.20 6.43 1.68
N VAL A 94 22.19 7.22 1.32
CA VAL A 94 21.74 7.32 -0.08
C VAL A 94 22.81 8.04 -0.90
N CYS A 95 23.13 7.47 -2.06
CA CYS A 95 23.99 8.12 -3.05
C CYS A 95 23.20 9.20 -3.80
N TRP A 96 23.24 10.43 -3.29
CA TRP A 96 22.59 11.59 -3.94
C TRP A 96 23.50 12.12 -5.04
N LEU A 97 23.17 11.82 -6.32
CA LEU A 97 24.00 12.15 -7.48
C LEU A 97 23.37 13.24 -8.33
N THR A 98 24.23 14.05 -8.94
CA THR A 98 23.85 15.02 -9.98
C THR A 98 24.29 14.47 -11.34
N GLY A 99 23.37 14.40 -12.29
CA GLY A 99 23.63 13.84 -13.63
C GLY A 99 22.35 13.74 -14.46
N GLU A 100 22.42 13.01 -15.56
CA GLU A 100 21.25 12.76 -16.42
C GLU A 100 20.49 11.51 -15.98
N PRO A 101 19.29 11.65 -15.36
CA PRO A 101 18.49 10.52 -14.91
C PRO A 101 18.13 9.55 -16.04
N GLY A 102 18.00 10.05 -17.27
CA GLY A 102 17.66 9.27 -18.44
C GLY A 102 18.55 8.05 -18.69
N GLN A 103 19.78 8.05 -18.19
CA GLN A 103 20.67 6.87 -18.26
C GLN A 103 20.08 5.64 -17.53
N TRP A 104 19.18 5.85 -16.56
CA TRP A 104 18.54 4.80 -15.77
C TRP A 104 17.02 4.69 -15.99
N THR A 105 16.39 5.72 -16.60
CA THR A 105 14.93 5.83 -16.70
C THR A 105 14.39 5.65 -18.12
N HIS A 106 15.26 5.52 -19.14
CA HIS A 106 14.82 5.40 -20.54
C HIS A 106 14.49 3.98 -20.99
N TYR A 107 14.90 2.96 -20.23
CA TYR A 107 14.68 1.56 -20.52
C TYR A 107 14.30 0.81 -19.23
N SER A 108 13.77 -0.39 -19.39
CA SER A 108 13.67 -1.30 -18.25
C SER A 108 15.03 -1.43 -17.58
N ASN A 109 15.12 -1.01 -16.32
CA ASN A 109 16.38 -0.93 -15.57
C ASN A 109 16.71 -2.22 -14.82
N ASP A 110 15.77 -3.16 -14.76
CA ASP A 110 15.91 -4.42 -14.02
C ASP A 110 15.15 -5.54 -14.70
N GLN A 111 15.42 -6.78 -14.29
CA GLN A 111 14.54 -7.91 -14.54
C GLN A 111 13.40 -7.89 -13.53
N SER A 112 12.16 -8.15 -13.99
CA SER A 112 11.01 -8.17 -13.10
C SER A 112 9.94 -9.14 -13.57
N ILE A 113 9.23 -9.73 -12.60
CA ILE A 113 7.95 -10.39 -12.81
C ILE A 113 6.91 -9.54 -12.08
N VAL A 114 5.96 -8.99 -12.84
CA VAL A 114 4.88 -8.20 -12.27
C VAL A 114 3.55 -8.91 -12.43
N ILE A 115 2.66 -8.69 -11.46
CA ILE A 115 1.32 -9.29 -11.45
C ILE A 115 0.28 -8.18 -11.40
N GLY A 116 -0.68 -8.22 -12.33
CA GLY A 116 -1.90 -7.45 -12.30
C GLY A 116 -3.10 -8.36 -11.99
N TYR A 117 -4.02 -7.87 -11.20
CA TYR A 117 -5.27 -8.57 -10.89
C TYR A 117 -6.43 -7.59 -10.99
N ALA A 118 -7.57 -8.06 -11.47
CA ALA A 118 -8.87 -7.43 -11.27
C ALA A 118 -9.95 -8.50 -11.25
N GLY A 119 -11.01 -8.27 -10.48
CA GLY A 119 -12.19 -9.12 -10.42
C GLY A 119 -13.35 -8.36 -9.82
N TYR A 120 -14.54 -8.98 -9.85
CA TYR A 120 -15.76 -8.39 -9.29
C TYR A 120 -16.17 -7.10 -10.02
N ASP A 121 -16.21 -5.97 -9.33
CA ASP A 121 -16.66 -4.69 -9.90
C ASP A 121 -16.08 -3.48 -9.15
N ALA A 122 -16.51 -2.29 -9.56
CA ALA A 122 -16.07 -1.02 -8.97
C ALA A 122 -16.43 -0.87 -7.47
N LYS A 123 -17.48 -1.57 -6.96
CA LYS A 123 -17.86 -1.48 -5.54
C LYS A 123 -16.84 -2.13 -4.60
N THR A 124 -16.04 -3.03 -5.12
CA THR A 124 -14.89 -3.61 -4.42
C THR A 124 -13.56 -3.07 -4.95
N HIS A 125 -13.57 -1.94 -5.67
CA HIS A 125 -12.40 -1.39 -6.36
C HIS A 125 -11.71 -2.44 -7.25
N TYR A 126 -12.46 -3.39 -7.82
CA TYR A 126 -11.95 -4.53 -8.59
C TYR A 126 -10.96 -5.41 -7.82
N LEU A 127 -10.99 -5.39 -6.49
CA LEU A 127 -10.15 -6.23 -5.61
C LEU A 127 -10.89 -7.48 -5.16
N PRO A 128 -10.17 -8.50 -4.67
CA PRO A 128 -10.78 -9.58 -3.89
C PRO A 128 -11.59 -8.99 -2.72
N PRO A 129 -12.81 -9.47 -2.45
CA PRO A 129 -13.66 -8.89 -1.40
C PRO A 129 -13.01 -8.83 -0.02
N GLU A 130 -12.26 -9.86 0.37
CA GLU A 130 -11.52 -9.89 1.62
C GLU A 130 -10.45 -8.79 1.70
N GLN A 131 -9.77 -8.54 0.58
CA GLN A 131 -8.75 -7.50 0.49
C GLN A 131 -9.39 -6.11 0.51
N PHE A 132 -10.48 -5.92 -0.22
CA PHE A 132 -11.25 -4.68 -0.15
C PHE A 132 -11.76 -4.41 1.29
N LEU A 133 -12.38 -5.41 1.92
CA LEU A 133 -12.94 -5.26 3.27
C LEU A 133 -11.89 -4.85 4.30
N ILE A 134 -10.73 -5.51 4.29
CA ILE A 134 -9.70 -5.22 5.30
C ILE A 134 -9.14 -3.79 5.14
N HIS A 135 -8.97 -3.32 3.90
CA HIS A 135 -8.55 -1.94 3.62
C HIS A 135 -9.63 -0.92 3.99
N TYR A 136 -10.90 -1.21 3.69
CA TYR A 136 -12.03 -0.36 4.05
C TYR A 136 -12.15 -0.17 5.57
N LEU A 137 -12.03 -1.25 6.34
CA LEU A 137 -12.05 -1.19 7.80
C LEU A 137 -10.81 -0.47 8.36
N ARG A 138 -9.63 -0.74 7.79
CA ARG A 138 -8.39 -0.03 8.12
C ARG A 138 -8.53 1.48 7.89
N GLU A 139 -9.02 1.89 6.73
CA GLU A 139 -9.24 3.29 6.41
C GLU A 139 -10.24 3.95 7.38
N SER A 140 -11.28 3.24 7.76
CA SER A 140 -12.25 3.71 8.75
C SER A 140 -11.60 3.98 10.12
N LEU A 141 -10.67 3.14 10.56
CA LEU A 141 -9.90 3.37 11.79
C LEU A 141 -8.96 4.57 11.65
N VAL A 142 -8.21 4.67 10.54
CA VAL A 142 -7.29 5.79 10.28
C VAL A 142 -8.05 7.13 10.26
N ASN A 143 -9.22 7.17 9.62
CA ASN A 143 -10.08 8.35 9.60
C ASN A 143 -10.64 8.70 10.98
N ALA A 144 -11.00 7.70 11.80
CA ALA A 144 -11.45 7.92 13.18
C ALA A 144 -10.32 8.47 14.08
N MET A 145 -9.08 8.03 13.87
CA MET A 145 -7.90 8.59 14.53
C MET A 145 -7.68 10.06 14.14
N ALA A 146 -7.68 10.35 12.85
CA ALA A 146 -7.52 11.72 12.33
C ALA A 146 -8.67 12.64 12.77
N GLY A 147 -9.90 12.12 12.86
CA GLY A 147 -11.09 12.83 13.30
C GLY A 147 -11.22 12.99 14.83
N GLY A 148 -10.28 12.47 15.61
CA GLY A 148 -10.25 12.59 17.07
C GLY A 148 -11.13 11.62 17.85
N VAL A 149 -11.89 10.75 17.18
CA VAL A 149 -12.71 9.70 17.84
C VAL A 149 -11.83 8.65 18.52
N LEU A 150 -10.68 8.38 17.88
CA LEU A 150 -9.63 7.48 18.39
C LEU A 150 -8.34 8.28 18.65
N SER A 151 -8.42 9.42 19.34
CA SER A 151 -7.31 10.37 19.53
C SER A 151 -6.16 9.87 20.41
N GLU A 152 -6.45 8.89 21.29
CA GLU A 152 -5.47 8.33 22.24
C GLU A 152 -4.92 6.98 21.77
N GLN A 153 -5.08 6.69 20.50
CA GLN A 153 -4.41 5.55 19.86
C GLN A 153 -2.97 5.91 19.54
N GLY A 154 -2.09 4.91 19.57
CA GLY A 154 -0.80 5.01 18.91
C GLY A 154 -0.95 4.74 17.40
N PRO A 155 0.06 5.06 16.61
CA PRO A 155 -0.03 4.93 15.15
C PRO A 155 0.06 3.50 14.63
N ASP A 156 0.50 2.55 15.46
CA ASP A 156 0.71 1.15 15.07
C ASP A 156 -0.56 0.32 15.29
N GLY A 157 -0.76 -0.63 14.42
CA GLY A 157 -1.85 -1.58 14.52
C GLY A 157 -1.93 -2.52 13.33
N LYS A 158 -2.70 -3.58 13.52
CA LYS A 158 -2.87 -4.65 12.53
C LYS A 158 -4.31 -5.17 12.57
N LEU A 159 -4.84 -5.43 11.39
CA LEU A 159 -6.15 -6.04 11.20
C LEU A 159 -6.00 -7.36 10.43
N LEU A 160 -6.84 -8.34 10.78
CA LEU A 160 -6.98 -9.58 10.04
C LEU A 160 -8.46 -9.93 9.94
N VAL A 161 -8.90 -10.34 8.75
CA VAL A 161 -10.25 -10.83 8.52
C VAL A 161 -10.23 -12.26 8.00
N THR A 162 -11.15 -13.09 8.50
CA THR A 162 -11.56 -14.34 7.86
C THR A 162 -13.00 -14.23 7.40
N MET A 163 -13.33 -14.77 6.26
CA MET A 163 -14.68 -14.70 5.71
C MET A 163 -15.02 -15.92 4.86
N LEU A 164 -16.29 -16.13 4.64
CA LEU A 164 -16.83 -17.07 3.67
C LEU A 164 -17.29 -16.31 2.41
N GLU A 165 -16.79 -16.73 1.27
CA GLU A 165 -17.29 -16.29 -0.03
C GLU A 165 -18.24 -17.38 -0.55
N GLU A 166 -19.49 -17.00 -0.77
CA GLU A 166 -20.55 -17.84 -1.31
C GLU A 166 -21.03 -17.26 -2.64
N TYR A 167 -21.88 -18.00 -3.34
CA TYR A 167 -22.38 -17.57 -4.65
C TYR A 167 -23.16 -16.25 -4.60
N ASP A 168 -23.89 -16.03 -3.51
CA ASP A 168 -24.80 -14.90 -3.31
C ASP A 168 -24.20 -13.77 -2.46
N GLY A 169 -22.98 -13.92 -1.94
CA GLY A 169 -22.35 -12.86 -1.14
C GLY A 169 -21.18 -13.28 -0.27
N TRP A 170 -20.80 -12.34 0.58
CA TRP A 170 -19.62 -12.41 1.43
C TRP A 170 -19.99 -12.31 2.89
N LYS A 171 -19.53 -13.26 3.69
CA LYS A 171 -19.88 -13.42 5.10
C LYS A 171 -18.61 -13.35 5.96
N PRO A 172 -18.22 -12.18 6.50
CA PRO A 172 -17.13 -12.10 7.47
C PRO A 172 -17.42 -13.00 8.66
N ASP A 173 -16.40 -13.74 9.09
CA ASP A 173 -16.49 -14.70 10.19
C ASP A 173 -15.77 -14.20 11.44
N THR A 174 -14.52 -13.77 11.29
CA THR A 174 -13.72 -13.25 12.37
C THR A 174 -13.02 -11.97 11.93
N LEU A 175 -13.02 -10.97 12.80
CA LEU A 175 -12.21 -9.76 12.67
C LEU A 175 -11.31 -9.66 13.90
N LEU A 176 -10.00 -9.77 13.70
CA LEU A 176 -8.98 -9.54 14.71
C LEU A 176 -8.36 -8.16 14.46
N VAL A 177 -8.28 -7.38 15.53
CA VAL A 177 -7.70 -6.02 15.49
C VAL A 177 -6.72 -5.88 16.65
N THR A 178 -5.51 -5.46 16.35
CA THR A 178 -4.51 -5.07 17.34
C THR A 178 -4.19 -3.60 17.12
N LEU A 179 -4.37 -2.77 18.14
CA LEU A 179 -4.12 -1.34 18.09
C LEU A 179 -3.21 -0.93 19.23
N GLN A 180 -2.23 -0.12 18.94
CA GLN A 180 -1.43 0.58 19.93
C GLN A 180 -2.30 1.62 20.66
N GLN A 181 -2.09 1.79 21.97
CA GLN A 181 -2.78 2.78 22.78
C GLN A 181 -1.80 3.56 23.66
N GLN A 182 -2.22 4.76 24.04
CA GLN A 182 -1.50 5.53 25.05
C GLN A 182 -1.81 4.98 26.45
N PRO A 183 -0.86 5.06 27.39
CA PRO A 183 -1.05 4.58 28.76
C PRO A 183 -2.22 5.26 29.50
N SER A 184 -2.60 6.47 29.09
CA SER A 184 -3.71 7.23 29.67
C SER A 184 -5.09 6.70 29.32
N LEU A 185 -5.22 5.93 28.23
CA LEU A 185 -6.49 5.40 27.76
C LEU A 185 -6.82 4.08 28.48
N PRO A 186 -7.94 3.97 29.21
CA PRO A 186 -8.40 2.69 29.76
C PRO A 186 -8.63 1.66 28.63
N PHE A 187 -8.18 0.44 28.84
CA PHE A 187 -8.26 -0.62 27.83
C PHE A 187 -9.69 -0.91 27.36
N ILE A 188 -10.64 -0.90 28.30
CA ILE A 188 -12.05 -1.11 27.96
C ILE A 188 -12.60 -0.02 27.04
N GLU A 189 -12.16 1.20 27.24
CA GLU A 189 -12.57 2.33 26.40
C GLU A 189 -11.97 2.25 24.99
N LEU A 190 -10.72 1.77 24.85
CA LEU A 190 -10.14 1.43 23.56
C LEU A 190 -11.03 0.43 22.82
N VAL A 191 -11.41 -0.66 23.49
CA VAL A 191 -12.23 -1.74 22.90
C VAL A 191 -13.58 -1.18 22.44
N ASP A 192 -14.29 -0.46 23.30
CA ASP A 192 -15.62 0.06 23.01
C ASP A 192 -15.63 1.07 21.85
N ARG A 193 -14.67 2.00 21.84
CA ARG A 193 -14.53 3.00 20.77
C ARG A 193 -14.17 2.33 19.44
N THR A 194 -13.23 1.37 19.46
CA THR A 194 -12.81 0.63 18.26
C THR A 194 -13.95 -0.18 17.68
N GLU A 195 -14.68 -0.91 18.53
CA GLU A 195 -15.86 -1.67 18.11
C GLU A 195 -16.92 -0.75 17.49
N THR A 196 -17.20 0.39 18.09
CA THR A 196 -18.17 1.36 17.58
C THR A 196 -17.80 1.82 16.16
N VAL A 197 -16.54 2.22 15.93
CA VAL A 197 -16.06 2.65 14.61
C VAL A 197 -16.21 1.55 13.57
N LEU A 198 -15.83 0.32 13.91
CA LEU A 198 -15.89 -0.82 12.99
C LEU A 198 -17.34 -1.24 12.69
N ARG A 199 -18.22 -1.22 13.68
CA ARG A 199 -19.65 -1.52 13.54
C ARG A 199 -20.33 -0.51 12.60
N GLU A 200 -20.06 0.77 12.79
CA GLU A 200 -20.60 1.82 11.91
C GLU A 200 -20.07 1.71 10.47
N ALA A 201 -18.78 1.41 10.32
CA ALA A 201 -18.17 1.17 9.01
C ALA A 201 -18.84 -0.04 8.32
N TRP A 202 -19.01 -1.14 9.04
CA TRP A 202 -19.70 -2.32 8.54
C TRP A 202 -21.15 -2.04 8.13
N GLN A 203 -21.91 -1.32 8.93
CA GLN A 203 -23.29 -0.95 8.61
C GLN A 203 -23.37 -0.07 7.34
N ARG A 204 -22.46 0.89 7.18
CA ARG A 204 -22.36 1.71 5.95
C ARG A 204 -22.06 0.84 4.73
N LEU A 205 -21.12 -0.09 4.85
CA LEU A 205 -20.72 -0.99 3.78
C LEU A 205 -21.90 -1.87 3.32
N ARG A 206 -22.60 -2.51 4.25
CA ARG A 206 -23.78 -3.34 3.96
C ARG A 206 -24.91 -2.56 3.30
N LYS A 207 -25.14 -1.33 3.73
CA LYS A 207 -26.17 -0.47 3.15
C LYS A 207 -25.86 -0.13 1.67
N ASN A 208 -24.59 0.01 1.34
CA ASN A 208 -24.14 0.37 -0.01
C ASN A 208 -24.07 -0.83 -0.96
N ASP A 209 -23.78 -2.02 -0.40
CA ASP A 209 -23.70 -3.25 -1.20
C ASP A 209 -24.25 -4.45 -0.42
N PRO A 210 -25.44 -4.97 -0.79
CA PRO A 210 -26.10 -6.07 -0.09
C PRO A 210 -25.39 -7.42 -0.24
N ARG A 211 -24.33 -7.54 -1.06
CA ARG A 211 -23.48 -8.74 -1.10
C ARG A 211 -22.71 -8.94 0.21
N TRP A 212 -22.47 -7.87 1.00
CA TRP A 212 -21.94 -7.97 2.35
C TRP A 212 -23.04 -8.45 3.29
N GLN A 213 -22.98 -9.72 3.67
CA GLN A 213 -23.98 -10.40 4.49
C GLN A 213 -23.43 -10.62 5.90
N ARG A 214 -24.23 -11.02 6.80
CA ARG A 214 -24.10 -11.14 8.26
C ARG A 214 -24.41 -9.87 9.04
N ASP A 215 -25.08 -10.05 10.15
CA ASP A 215 -25.23 -8.99 11.14
C ASP A 215 -23.94 -8.84 11.94
N TRP A 216 -23.74 -7.65 12.50
CA TRP A 216 -22.50 -7.37 13.21
C TRP A 216 -22.27 -8.35 14.38
N GLU A 217 -23.33 -8.70 15.07
CA GLU A 217 -23.36 -9.58 16.23
C GLU A 217 -22.95 -11.04 15.90
N GLU A 218 -23.00 -11.41 14.64
CA GLU A 218 -22.56 -12.73 14.15
C GLU A 218 -21.07 -12.77 13.80
N ILE A 219 -20.41 -11.61 13.72
CA ILE A 219 -18.97 -11.50 13.43
C ILE A 219 -18.21 -11.60 14.74
N ARG A 220 -17.33 -12.59 14.83
CA ARG A 220 -16.43 -12.71 15.98
C ARG A 220 -15.40 -11.60 15.98
N LEU A 221 -15.62 -10.56 16.76
CA LEU A 221 -14.66 -9.49 16.95
C LEU A 221 -13.68 -9.84 18.09
N VAL A 222 -12.39 -9.66 17.83
CA VAL A 222 -11.29 -9.83 18.79
C VAL A 222 -10.41 -8.59 18.74
N ILE A 223 -10.32 -7.84 19.82
CA ILE A 223 -9.50 -6.64 19.93
C ILE A 223 -8.43 -6.85 20.99
N ASN A 224 -7.16 -6.65 20.62
CA ASN A 224 -6.00 -6.75 21.52
C ASN A 224 -6.08 -7.95 22.49
N PRO A 225 -6.09 -9.20 22.00
CA PRO A 225 -6.33 -10.38 22.83
C PRO A 225 -5.31 -10.59 23.95
N ASN A 226 -4.14 -9.97 23.85
CA ASN A 226 -3.09 -9.99 24.88
C ASN A 226 -3.15 -8.77 25.84
N GLY A 227 -4.25 -7.99 25.79
CA GLY A 227 -4.38 -6.76 26.57
C GLY A 227 -3.75 -5.53 25.90
N PRO A 228 -3.49 -4.46 26.65
CA PRO A 228 -3.00 -3.20 26.12
C PRO A 228 -1.69 -3.34 25.35
N LEU A 229 -1.63 -2.83 24.11
CA LEU A 229 -0.40 -2.67 23.33
C LEU A 229 0.15 -1.25 23.54
N LEU A 230 1.07 -1.08 24.48
CA LEU A 230 1.66 0.22 24.81
C LEU A 230 2.90 0.51 23.95
N ASN A 231 3.77 -0.47 23.78
CA ASN A 231 4.99 -0.34 22.97
C ASN A 231 4.70 -0.85 21.55
N GLY A 232 4.49 0.07 20.62
CA GLY A 232 4.26 -0.22 19.21
C GLY A 232 5.17 0.63 18.32
N GLY A 233 5.00 0.50 17.03
CA GLY A 233 5.85 1.15 16.06
C GLY A 233 7.29 0.62 16.10
N SER A 234 8.24 1.46 15.73
CA SER A 234 9.65 1.05 15.65
C SER A 234 10.29 0.68 16.99
N ASP A 235 9.66 0.99 18.12
CA ASP A 235 10.14 0.55 19.44
C ASP A 235 9.69 -0.87 19.79
N GLY A 236 8.58 -1.32 19.21
CA GLY A 236 8.05 -2.66 19.40
C GLY A 236 8.53 -3.69 18.38
N ASP A 237 8.82 -3.25 17.16
CA ASP A 237 9.26 -4.12 16.05
C ASP A 237 10.15 -3.35 15.07
N ASN A 238 10.94 -4.09 14.27
CA ASN A 238 11.69 -3.49 13.17
C ASN A 238 10.82 -3.30 11.93
N GLY A 239 11.21 -2.35 11.08
CA GLY A 239 10.59 -2.12 9.79
C GLY A 239 11.58 -2.05 8.65
N GLN A 240 11.11 -2.43 7.47
CA GLN A 240 11.85 -2.29 6.22
C GLN A 240 10.88 -2.08 5.06
N THR A 241 11.34 -1.33 4.05
CA THR A 241 10.64 -1.18 2.77
C THR A 241 10.33 -2.54 2.14
N GLY A 242 9.15 -2.68 1.53
CA GLY A 242 8.77 -3.85 0.75
C GLY A 242 8.42 -5.11 1.56
N ARG A 243 8.24 -5.02 2.88
CA ARG A 243 7.84 -6.18 3.71
C ARG A 243 6.32 -6.37 3.85
N LYS A 244 5.49 -5.53 3.21
CA LYS A 244 4.01 -5.62 3.25
C LYS A 244 3.39 -5.79 1.86
N LEU A 245 4.13 -6.45 0.94
CA LEU A 245 3.71 -6.61 -0.46
C LEU A 245 2.37 -7.32 -0.61
N VAL A 246 2.10 -8.38 0.18
CA VAL A 246 0.82 -9.10 0.12
C VAL A 246 -0.35 -8.16 0.40
N MET A 247 -0.19 -7.30 1.42
CA MET A 247 -1.17 -6.28 1.76
C MET A 247 -1.29 -5.20 0.67
N ASP A 248 -0.15 -4.74 0.15
CA ASP A 248 -0.11 -3.63 -0.82
C ASP A 248 -0.66 -4.04 -2.18
N TYR A 249 -0.58 -5.32 -2.53
CA TYR A 249 -1.14 -5.87 -3.76
C TYR A 249 -2.58 -6.35 -3.55
N TYR A 250 -2.84 -7.63 -3.73
CA TYR A 250 -4.20 -8.19 -3.86
C TYR A 250 -4.55 -9.18 -2.77
N GLY A 251 -3.76 -9.25 -1.69
CA GLY A 251 -3.92 -10.24 -0.64
C GLY A 251 -3.38 -11.63 -0.99
N PRO A 252 -3.54 -12.60 -0.08
CA PRO A 252 -2.90 -13.92 -0.21
C PRO A 252 -3.51 -14.82 -1.30
N ARG A 253 -4.65 -14.42 -1.89
CA ARG A 253 -5.30 -15.17 -2.98
C ARG A 253 -4.54 -15.09 -4.30
N VAL A 254 -3.89 -13.97 -4.57
CA VAL A 254 -3.25 -13.65 -5.85
C VAL A 254 -1.74 -13.77 -5.70
N PRO A 255 -1.04 -14.39 -6.65
CA PRO A 255 0.43 -14.45 -6.62
C PRO A 255 1.08 -13.07 -6.58
N LEU A 256 2.33 -13.02 -6.13
CA LEU A 256 3.17 -11.83 -6.16
C LEU A 256 4.33 -12.01 -7.14
N GLY A 257 4.74 -10.93 -7.78
CA GLY A 257 5.97 -10.88 -8.57
C GLY A 257 7.24 -10.71 -7.74
N GLY A 258 7.13 -10.10 -6.55
CA GLY A 258 8.22 -9.93 -5.59
C GLY A 258 8.82 -8.53 -5.53
N GLY A 259 8.61 -7.67 -6.52
CA GLY A 259 9.12 -6.31 -6.56
C GLY A 259 8.42 -5.36 -5.59
N ALA A 260 9.20 -4.64 -4.76
CA ALA A 260 8.68 -3.56 -3.92
C ALA A 260 8.31 -2.36 -4.78
N LEU A 261 7.22 -1.67 -4.42
CA LEU A 261 6.70 -0.52 -5.17
C LEU A 261 7.28 0.79 -4.65
N TYR A 262 7.36 0.95 -3.33
CA TYR A 262 7.73 2.19 -2.67
C TYR A 262 9.24 2.38 -2.62
N GLY A 263 9.66 3.64 -2.61
CA GLY A 263 11.07 3.99 -2.69
C GLY A 263 11.66 3.95 -4.10
N LYS A 264 10.89 3.58 -5.12
CA LYS A 264 11.29 3.50 -6.53
C LYS A 264 10.65 4.60 -7.34
N ASP A 265 11.37 5.13 -8.33
CA ASP A 265 10.80 6.07 -9.28
C ASP A 265 9.73 5.41 -10.17
N LEU A 266 8.93 6.24 -10.87
CA LEU A 266 7.82 5.75 -11.71
C LEU A 266 8.26 5.00 -12.97
N SER A 267 9.53 5.12 -13.38
CA SER A 267 10.08 4.38 -14.51
C SER A 267 10.67 3.03 -14.11
N HIS A 268 10.89 2.80 -12.82
CA HIS A 268 11.39 1.51 -12.34
C HIS A 268 10.39 0.40 -12.67
N ILE A 269 10.89 -0.64 -13.32
CA ILE A 269 10.02 -1.68 -13.93
C ILE A 269 9.11 -2.38 -12.91
N ASP A 270 9.54 -2.58 -11.67
CA ASP A 270 8.71 -3.16 -10.61
C ASP A 270 7.46 -2.32 -10.34
N ARG A 271 7.59 -1.00 -10.36
CA ARG A 271 6.49 -0.05 -10.12
C ARG A 271 5.69 0.20 -11.40
N LEU A 272 6.37 0.57 -12.47
CA LEU A 272 5.79 0.83 -13.78
C LEU A 272 4.99 -0.36 -14.31
N GLY A 273 5.61 -1.53 -14.29
CA GLY A 273 5.00 -2.76 -14.76
C GLY A 273 3.80 -3.19 -13.90
N ALA A 274 3.91 -3.10 -12.56
CA ALA A 274 2.82 -3.47 -11.66
C ALA A 274 1.59 -2.59 -11.86
N TYR A 275 1.76 -1.27 -11.99
CA TYR A 275 0.65 -0.33 -12.24
C TYR A 275 -0.01 -0.58 -13.60
N ASN A 276 0.78 -0.83 -14.65
CA ASN A 276 0.25 -1.15 -15.98
C ASN A 276 -0.43 -2.53 -16.00
N ALA A 277 0.13 -3.53 -15.32
CA ALA A 277 -0.52 -4.84 -15.21
C ALA A 277 -1.88 -4.75 -14.49
N ARG A 278 -1.97 -3.93 -13.42
CA ARG A 278 -3.25 -3.63 -12.76
C ARG A 278 -4.24 -2.95 -13.70
N ARG A 279 -3.80 -1.91 -14.42
CA ARG A 279 -4.65 -1.19 -15.38
C ARG A 279 -5.18 -2.12 -16.47
N PHE A 280 -4.32 -2.97 -17.04
CA PHE A 280 -4.72 -3.94 -18.04
C PHE A 280 -5.80 -4.91 -17.52
N ALA A 281 -5.57 -5.47 -16.31
CA ALA A 281 -6.53 -6.38 -15.69
C ALA A 281 -7.90 -5.69 -15.43
N VAL A 282 -7.89 -4.46 -14.93
CA VAL A 282 -9.12 -3.66 -14.73
C VAL A 282 -9.82 -3.39 -16.05
N GLY A 283 -9.08 -3.06 -17.12
CA GLY A 283 -9.62 -2.88 -18.45
C GLY A 283 -10.35 -4.14 -18.96
N MET A 284 -9.80 -5.33 -18.71
CA MET A 284 -10.45 -6.60 -19.07
C MET A 284 -11.77 -6.81 -18.31
N VAL A 285 -11.80 -6.52 -17.00
CA VAL A 285 -13.03 -6.68 -16.21
C VAL A 285 -14.08 -5.64 -16.61
N LYS A 286 -13.69 -4.40 -16.89
CA LYS A 286 -14.60 -3.38 -17.45
C LYS A 286 -15.16 -3.80 -18.81
N ALA A 287 -14.38 -4.54 -19.61
CA ALA A 287 -14.82 -5.10 -20.88
C ALA A 287 -15.67 -6.39 -20.75
N GLY A 288 -15.97 -6.80 -19.51
CA GLY A 288 -16.90 -7.87 -19.18
C GLY A 288 -16.25 -9.22 -18.82
N ALA A 289 -14.95 -9.26 -18.54
CA ALA A 289 -14.34 -10.43 -17.90
C ALA A 289 -14.80 -10.51 -16.43
N THR A 290 -14.96 -11.73 -15.94
CA THR A 290 -15.32 -11.98 -14.53
C THR A 290 -14.10 -11.71 -13.62
N GLU A 291 -12.94 -12.14 -14.09
CA GLU A 291 -11.66 -12.00 -13.39
C GLU A 291 -10.52 -11.98 -14.42
N ALA A 292 -9.45 -11.26 -14.11
CA ALA A 292 -8.23 -11.27 -14.89
C ALA A 292 -7.01 -11.29 -14.00
N ILE A 293 -6.08 -12.20 -14.26
CA ILE A 293 -4.72 -12.24 -13.69
C ILE A 293 -3.75 -12.10 -14.83
N VAL A 294 -2.92 -11.07 -14.77
CA VAL A 294 -1.94 -10.72 -15.81
C VAL A 294 -0.55 -10.85 -15.22
N ARG A 295 0.30 -11.67 -15.83
CA ARG A 295 1.69 -11.88 -15.43
C ARG A 295 2.59 -11.44 -16.57
N VAL A 296 3.52 -10.55 -16.28
CA VAL A 296 4.42 -10.02 -17.29
C VAL A 296 5.86 -10.12 -16.80
N CYS A 297 6.74 -10.61 -17.67
CA CYS A 297 8.17 -10.71 -17.40
C CYS A 297 8.93 -9.66 -18.22
N PHE A 298 9.85 -8.96 -17.58
CA PHE A 298 10.71 -7.94 -18.19
C PHE A 298 12.18 -8.25 -17.99
N ALA A 299 13.04 -7.69 -18.86
CA ALA A 299 14.49 -7.74 -18.76
C ALA A 299 15.11 -6.36 -18.95
N PRO A 300 16.29 -6.11 -18.34
CA PRO A 300 16.97 -4.84 -18.47
C PRO A 300 17.34 -4.53 -19.92
N GLY A 301 17.13 -3.29 -20.33
CA GLY A 301 17.50 -2.79 -21.66
C GLY A 301 16.65 -3.32 -22.81
N ILE A 302 15.58 -4.07 -22.54
CA ILE A 302 14.66 -4.60 -23.56
C ILE A 302 13.34 -3.83 -23.50
N GLU A 303 12.92 -3.33 -24.65
CA GLU A 303 11.70 -2.53 -24.81
C GLU A 303 10.41 -3.38 -24.67
N GLU A 304 10.43 -4.58 -25.23
CA GLU A 304 9.30 -5.49 -25.26
C GLU A 304 9.32 -6.41 -24.02
N PRO A 305 8.18 -6.82 -23.49
CA PRO A 305 8.12 -7.86 -22.47
C PRO A 305 8.67 -9.19 -22.98
N LEU A 306 9.39 -9.93 -22.13
CA LEU A 306 9.87 -11.26 -22.46
C LEU A 306 8.73 -12.29 -22.54
N SER A 307 7.71 -12.13 -21.73
CA SER A 307 6.56 -13.04 -21.69
C SER A 307 5.36 -12.33 -21.07
N ILE A 308 4.19 -12.63 -21.61
CA ILE A 308 2.89 -12.22 -21.07
C ILE A 308 2.03 -13.45 -20.92
N ASP A 309 1.50 -13.67 -19.73
CA ASP A 309 0.53 -14.73 -19.45
C ASP A 309 -0.74 -14.13 -18.82
N ILE A 310 -1.88 -14.37 -19.45
CA ILE A 310 -3.17 -13.83 -19.04
C ILE A 310 -4.13 -14.98 -18.74
N THR A 311 -4.58 -15.05 -17.49
CA THR A 311 -5.63 -15.96 -17.04
C THR A 311 -6.92 -15.17 -16.91
N SER A 312 -7.92 -15.45 -17.77
CA SER A 312 -9.24 -14.81 -17.74
C SER A 312 -10.24 -15.67 -18.52
N ASP A 313 -11.53 -15.46 -18.26
CA ASP A 313 -12.64 -16.05 -19.02
C ASP A 313 -12.90 -15.33 -20.36
N ARG A 314 -12.19 -14.23 -20.63
CA ARG A 314 -12.26 -13.47 -21.89
C ARG A 314 -10.89 -13.15 -22.45
N ARG A 315 -10.84 -12.96 -23.77
CA ARG A 315 -9.62 -12.46 -24.43
C ARG A 315 -9.49 -10.96 -24.27
N PRO A 316 -8.26 -10.42 -24.20
CA PRO A 316 -8.02 -8.99 -24.24
C PRO A 316 -8.60 -8.34 -25.51
N LEU A 317 -9.09 -7.12 -25.37
CA LEU A 317 -9.48 -6.27 -26.50
C LEU A 317 -8.31 -5.42 -27.04
N THR A 318 -7.28 -5.24 -26.23
CA THR A 318 -6.08 -4.47 -26.55
C THR A 318 -4.92 -5.42 -26.84
N ASP A 319 -4.08 -5.10 -27.79
CA ASP A 319 -2.84 -5.84 -28.05
C ASP A 319 -1.92 -5.72 -26.85
N GLU A 320 -1.69 -6.84 -26.18
CA GLU A 320 -0.93 -6.92 -24.95
C GLU A 320 0.55 -6.57 -25.15
N HIS A 321 1.16 -6.92 -26.29
CA HIS A 321 2.56 -6.63 -26.55
C HIS A 321 2.79 -5.14 -26.66
N THR A 322 1.97 -4.43 -27.43
CA THR A 322 2.02 -2.96 -27.50
C THR A 322 1.71 -2.34 -26.14
N PHE A 323 0.71 -2.88 -25.41
CA PHE A 323 0.36 -2.33 -24.10
C PHE A 323 1.51 -2.41 -23.10
N PHE A 324 2.30 -3.46 -23.11
CA PHE A 324 3.39 -3.68 -22.15
C PHE A 324 4.77 -3.28 -22.70
N ARG A 325 4.86 -2.61 -23.83
CA ARG A 325 6.09 -1.97 -24.28
C ARG A 325 6.51 -0.89 -23.28
N PHE A 326 7.79 -0.82 -22.96
CA PHE A 326 8.29 0.06 -21.89
C PHE A 326 7.92 1.54 -22.12
N SER A 327 8.15 2.06 -23.33
CA SER A 327 7.80 3.43 -23.71
C SER A 327 6.30 3.71 -23.56
N ASP A 328 5.45 2.79 -24.06
CA ASP A 328 3.99 2.94 -23.97
C ASP A 328 3.47 2.88 -22.52
N MET A 329 4.09 2.04 -21.68
CA MET A 329 3.78 2.01 -20.24
C MET A 329 4.16 3.32 -19.56
N ARG A 330 5.33 3.86 -19.87
CA ARG A 330 5.85 5.10 -19.30
C ARG A 330 4.97 6.30 -19.69
N ASP A 331 4.53 6.38 -20.93
CA ASP A 331 3.66 7.46 -21.41
C ASP A 331 2.28 7.48 -20.73
N ARG A 332 1.82 6.36 -20.22
CA ARG A 332 0.54 6.25 -19.49
C ARG A 332 0.62 6.65 -18.04
N ILE A 333 1.80 6.64 -17.42
CA ILE A 333 1.99 7.01 -16.02
C ILE A 333 2.56 8.42 -15.94
N ARG A 334 1.90 9.28 -15.20
CA ARG A 334 2.31 10.67 -15.03
C ARG A 334 2.85 10.89 -13.62
N VAL A 335 3.74 11.88 -13.47
CA VAL A 335 4.24 12.31 -12.16
C VAL A 335 3.09 12.70 -11.22
N THR A 336 1.98 13.22 -11.74
CA THR A 336 0.74 13.49 -10.98
C THR A 336 0.16 12.23 -10.32
N ASP A 337 0.44 11.04 -10.84
CA ASP A 337 0.02 9.79 -10.22
C ASP A 337 0.76 9.53 -8.88
N MET A 338 1.86 10.25 -8.62
CA MET A 338 2.58 10.24 -7.34
C MET A 338 2.00 11.19 -6.28
N ASP A 339 1.10 12.09 -6.65
CA ASP A 339 0.46 13.00 -5.69
C ASP A 339 -0.53 12.28 -4.76
N TYR A 340 -0.91 11.05 -5.12
CA TYR A 340 -1.70 10.19 -4.26
C TYR A 340 -0.79 9.51 -3.24
N ASP A 341 -1.21 9.50 -1.97
CA ASP A 341 -0.52 8.77 -0.89
C ASP A 341 -0.75 7.26 -1.02
N LEU A 342 -0.22 6.68 -2.11
CA LEU A 342 -0.41 5.27 -2.45
C LEU A 342 0.05 4.33 -1.34
N ALA A 343 1.17 4.67 -0.69
CA ALA A 343 1.69 3.90 0.42
C ALA A 343 0.78 3.94 1.66
N LYS A 344 0.05 5.04 1.89
CA LYS A 344 -0.90 5.15 3.00
C LYS A 344 -2.14 4.29 2.81
N LEU A 345 -2.67 4.26 1.61
CA LEU A 345 -3.95 3.61 1.31
C LEU A 345 -3.78 2.16 0.86
N GLY A 346 -2.57 1.78 0.41
CA GLY A 346 -2.31 0.57 -0.35
C GLY A 346 -2.48 0.82 -1.85
N SER A 347 -1.46 0.47 -2.64
CA SER A 347 -1.34 0.90 -4.04
C SER A 347 -2.55 0.59 -4.90
N PHE A 348 -3.18 -0.57 -4.71
CA PHE A 348 -4.26 -1.01 -5.58
C PHE A 348 -5.67 -0.90 -4.95
N TYR A 349 -5.74 -0.51 -3.69
CA TYR A 349 -6.99 -0.10 -3.07
C TYR A 349 -7.41 1.31 -3.55
N ASN A 350 -6.46 2.15 -3.92
CA ASN A 350 -6.75 3.50 -4.42
C ASN A 350 -7.45 3.43 -5.78
N GLU A 351 -8.65 4.02 -5.87
CA GLU A 351 -9.45 4.08 -7.11
C GLU A 351 -8.74 4.82 -8.25
N ALA A 352 -7.88 5.79 -7.95
CA ALA A 352 -7.18 6.56 -8.98
C ALA A 352 -6.34 5.69 -9.91
N LEU A 353 -5.75 4.59 -9.43
CA LEU A 353 -5.03 3.63 -10.26
C LEU A 353 -5.98 2.70 -11.05
N SER A 354 -7.24 2.60 -10.66
CA SER A 354 -8.22 1.74 -11.32
C SER A 354 -9.17 2.48 -12.26
N VAL A 355 -9.29 3.80 -12.15
CA VAL A 355 -10.29 4.60 -12.89
C VAL A 355 -9.74 5.18 -14.20
N ASN A 356 -8.45 5.47 -14.30
CA ASN A 356 -7.85 6.11 -15.48
C ASN A 356 -7.38 5.10 -16.54
N VAL A 357 -8.21 4.09 -16.85
CA VAL A 357 -8.02 3.14 -17.95
C VAL A 357 -8.93 3.48 -19.10
#